data_81659e6034afc3b6f86fa4d675aa4f5d
#
_entry.id   81659e6034afc3b6f86fa4d675aa4f5d
#
_cell.length_a   1.000
_cell.length_b   1.000
_cell.length_c   1.000
_cell.angle_alpha   90.00
_cell.angle_beta   90.00
_cell.angle_gamma   90.00
#
_symmetry.space_group_name_H-M   'P 1'
#
loop_
_entity.id
_entity.type
_entity.pdbx_description
1 polymer ?
#
loop_
_entity_poly.entity_id
_entity_poly.type
_entity_poly.pdbx_seq_one_letter_code
_entity_poly.pdbx_strand_id
1 'polypeptide(L)'
;MIILISGSTHTGKTILAQKLLERYNYPYLSIDHLKMGLIRSNNTTLTPYDDDELVPYLWNIVKEIVKTAIENNQNLIIEGCYIPFDWHNDFDNDYLKRIKYCCLIMTKKYIETHFQDILKYASVIEERDEEKLSMEYLITENQKNLSMCKKYGHTYILIDKDYSIDIDIFKRENLK
;
A
#
# COMPACT_ATOMS: atom_id res chain seq x y z
N MET A 1 -5.37 -2.67 15.94
CA MET A 1 -5.07 -3.48 14.74
C MET A 1 -4.49 -2.58 13.68
N ILE A 2 -3.41 -2.98 13.06
CA ILE A 2 -2.78 -2.28 11.95
C ILE A 2 -3.15 -2.99 10.65
N ILE A 3 -3.43 -2.24 9.59
CA ILE A 3 -3.65 -2.77 8.25
C ILE A 3 -2.63 -2.12 7.32
N LEU A 4 -1.75 -2.93 6.75
CA LEU A 4 -0.77 -2.50 5.74
C LEU A 4 -1.31 -2.84 4.35
N ILE A 5 -1.47 -1.82 3.50
CA ILE A 5 -1.95 -1.97 2.12
C ILE A 5 -0.82 -1.58 1.17
N SER A 6 -0.28 -2.58 0.48
CA SER A 6 0.76 -2.40 -0.53
C SER A 6 0.21 -2.64 -1.94
N GLY A 7 1.03 -2.43 -2.93
CA GLY A 7 0.72 -2.64 -4.35
C GLY A 7 1.38 -1.60 -5.23
N SER A 8 1.43 -1.85 -6.52
CA SER A 8 1.96 -0.91 -7.51
C SER A 8 1.17 0.40 -7.52
N THR A 9 1.72 1.42 -8.18
CA THR A 9 0.97 2.66 -8.40
C THR A 9 -0.36 2.35 -9.10
N HIS A 10 -1.37 3.18 -8.89
CA HIS A 10 -2.71 3.10 -9.52
C HIS A 10 -3.54 1.85 -9.20
N THR A 11 -3.11 0.98 -8.28
CA THR A 11 -3.91 -0.20 -7.88
C THR A 11 -5.07 0.12 -6.93
N GLY A 12 -5.30 1.39 -6.59
CA GLY A 12 -6.42 1.83 -5.75
C GLY A 12 -6.22 1.64 -4.25
N LYS A 13 -4.98 1.60 -3.77
CA LYS A 13 -4.64 1.51 -2.33
C LYS A 13 -5.36 2.56 -1.50
N THR A 14 -5.29 3.82 -1.92
CA THR A 14 -5.92 4.95 -1.21
C THR A 14 -7.45 4.82 -1.20
N ILE A 15 -8.07 4.36 -2.30
CA ILE A 15 -9.52 4.09 -2.36
C ILE A 15 -9.90 2.99 -1.35
N LEU A 16 -9.10 1.92 -1.27
CA LEU A 16 -9.32 0.87 -0.28
C LEU A 16 -9.17 1.40 1.14
N ALA A 17 -8.12 2.19 1.41
CA ALA A 17 -7.90 2.80 2.73
C ALA A 17 -9.07 3.69 3.15
N GLN A 18 -9.64 4.49 2.24
CA GLN A 18 -10.83 5.30 2.50
C GLN A 18 -12.07 4.44 2.79
N LYS A 19 -12.34 3.39 2.02
CA LYS A 19 -13.43 2.46 2.29
C LYS A 19 -13.31 1.78 3.66
N LEU A 20 -12.09 1.43 4.06
CA LEU A 20 -11.83 0.85 5.37
C LEU A 20 -11.98 1.89 6.51
N LEU A 21 -11.57 3.14 6.28
CA LEU A 21 -11.84 4.25 7.21
C LEU A 21 -13.35 4.41 7.41
N GLU A 22 -14.14 4.47 6.35
CA GLU A 22 -15.61 4.61 6.41
C GLU A 22 -16.27 3.41 7.11
N ARG A 23 -15.78 2.19 6.86
CA ARG A 23 -16.35 0.96 7.36
C ARG A 23 -16.01 0.67 8.82
N TYR A 24 -14.73 0.88 9.21
CA TYR A 24 -14.20 0.49 10.52
C TYR A 24 -13.84 1.69 11.41
N ASN A 25 -13.94 2.90 10.88
CA ASN A 25 -13.54 4.12 11.57
C ASN A 25 -12.06 4.11 12.00
N TYR A 26 -11.19 3.47 11.19
CA TYR A 26 -9.75 3.44 11.39
C TYR A 26 -9.11 4.56 10.58
N PRO A 27 -8.34 5.47 11.20
CA PRO A 27 -7.60 6.48 10.45
C PRO A 27 -6.60 5.82 9.50
N TYR A 28 -6.25 6.50 8.40
CA TYR A 28 -5.20 6.02 7.53
C TYR A 28 -4.08 7.03 7.35
N LEU A 29 -2.87 6.50 7.13
CA LEU A 29 -1.67 7.22 6.75
C LEU A 29 -1.28 6.79 5.33
N SER A 30 -1.21 7.75 4.40
CA SER A 30 -0.58 7.55 3.10
C SER A 30 0.93 7.78 3.21
N ILE A 31 1.73 6.79 2.80
CA ILE A 31 3.19 6.92 2.78
C ILE A 31 3.62 7.95 1.74
N ASP A 32 2.84 8.14 0.67
CA ASP A 32 3.10 9.20 -0.31
C ASP A 32 2.98 10.60 0.31
N HIS A 33 2.00 10.82 1.19
CA HIS A 33 1.90 12.09 1.92
C HIS A 33 3.09 12.30 2.86
N LEU A 34 3.52 11.25 3.56
CA LEU A 34 4.72 11.31 4.42
C LEU A 34 5.96 11.63 3.57
N LYS A 35 6.16 10.93 2.44
CA LYS A 35 7.22 11.19 1.48
C LYS A 35 7.28 12.66 1.06
N MET A 36 6.17 13.17 0.54
CA MET A 36 6.12 14.55 0.07
C MET A 36 6.28 15.57 1.20
N GLY A 37 5.78 15.26 2.40
CA GLY A 37 6.01 16.07 3.59
C GLY A 37 7.49 16.19 3.94
N LEU A 38 8.23 15.10 3.95
CA LEU A 38 9.67 15.07 4.25
C LEU A 38 10.50 15.79 3.16
N ILE A 39 10.18 15.56 1.89
CA ILE A 39 10.86 16.20 0.76
C ILE A 39 10.61 17.72 0.77
N ARG A 40 9.36 18.16 0.84
CA ARG A 40 9.00 19.58 0.79
C ARG A 40 9.46 20.39 2.02
N SER A 41 9.63 19.72 3.14
CA SER A 41 10.16 20.34 4.38
C SER A 41 11.68 20.30 4.47
N ASN A 42 12.38 19.80 3.44
CA ASN A 42 13.82 19.63 3.38
C ASN A 42 14.39 18.73 4.52
N ASN A 43 13.61 17.77 5.00
CA ASN A 43 14.07 16.75 5.96
C ASN A 43 14.79 15.56 5.28
N THR A 44 14.89 15.58 3.97
CA THR A 44 15.68 14.65 3.16
C THR A 44 16.21 15.36 1.93
N THR A 45 17.32 14.87 1.37
CA THR A 45 17.85 15.29 0.07
C THR A 45 17.32 14.44 -1.08
N LEU A 46 16.56 13.39 -0.77
CA LEU A 46 15.94 12.53 -1.77
C LEU A 46 14.86 13.27 -2.55
N THR A 47 14.68 12.90 -3.80
CA THR A 47 13.65 13.41 -4.70
C THR A 47 12.53 12.38 -4.85
N PRO A 48 11.36 12.74 -5.39
CA PRO A 48 10.28 11.78 -5.65
C PRO A 48 10.64 10.62 -6.61
N TYR A 49 11.79 10.70 -7.28
CA TYR A 49 12.28 9.75 -8.29
C TYR A 49 13.31 8.74 -7.75
N ASP A 50 13.74 8.89 -6.50
CA ASP A 50 14.75 8.05 -5.86
C ASP A 50 14.08 6.87 -5.16
N ASP A 51 13.27 6.08 -5.90
CA ASP A 51 12.40 5.04 -5.33
C ASP A 51 13.17 3.97 -4.53
N ASP A 52 14.35 3.57 -5.00
CA ASP A 52 15.17 2.53 -4.34
C ASP A 52 15.65 2.99 -2.96
N GLU A 53 16.03 4.27 -2.82
CA GLU A 53 16.47 4.89 -1.57
C GLU A 53 15.27 5.28 -0.68
N LEU A 54 14.15 5.67 -1.28
CA LEU A 54 12.94 6.04 -0.56
C LEU A 54 12.30 4.86 0.17
N VAL A 55 12.36 3.64 -0.37
CA VAL A 55 11.80 2.45 0.30
C VAL A 55 12.39 2.27 1.69
N PRO A 56 13.71 2.07 1.88
CA PRO A 56 14.28 1.89 3.22
C PRO A 56 14.17 3.14 4.09
N TYR A 57 14.27 4.33 3.51
CA TYR A 57 14.16 5.59 4.25
C TYR A 57 12.79 5.77 4.88
N LEU A 58 11.73 5.64 4.09
CA LEU A 58 10.33 5.80 4.55
C LEU A 58 9.92 4.65 5.47
N TRP A 59 10.31 3.41 5.14
CA TRP A 59 9.97 2.26 5.93
C TRP A 59 10.55 2.32 7.35
N ASN A 60 11.77 2.84 7.51
CA ASN A 60 12.36 3.06 8.82
C ASN A 60 11.52 3.98 9.73
N ILE A 61 10.82 4.94 9.15
CA ILE A 61 9.89 5.82 9.90
C ILE A 61 8.56 5.11 10.13
N VAL A 62 8.00 4.50 9.09
CA VAL A 62 6.67 3.86 9.11
C VAL A 62 6.62 2.71 10.11
N LYS A 63 7.64 1.85 10.17
CA LYS A 63 7.66 0.74 11.13
C LYS A 63 7.61 1.20 12.59
N GLU A 64 8.24 2.33 12.93
CA GLU A 64 8.18 2.88 14.29
C GLU A 64 6.81 3.52 14.58
N ILE A 65 6.15 4.11 13.59
CA ILE A 65 4.75 4.55 13.70
C ILE A 65 3.84 3.34 13.97
N VAL A 66 4.05 2.23 13.27
CA VAL A 66 3.31 0.96 13.49
C VAL A 66 3.48 0.48 14.92
N LYS A 67 4.72 0.39 15.43
CA LYS A 67 5.01 -0.04 16.80
C LYS A 67 4.30 0.86 17.81
N THR A 68 4.47 2.19 17.66
CA THR A 68 3.82 3.18 18.54
C THR A 68 2.31 3.03 18.56
N ALA A 69 1.66 2.86 17.40
CA ALA A 69 0.21 2.67 17.32
C ALA A 69 -0.23 1.37 18.01
N ILE A 70 0.55 0.29 17.88
CA ILE A 70 0.28 -0.99 18.54
C ILE A 70 0.41 -0.84 20.07
N GLU A 71 1.47 -0.25 20.56
CA GLU A 71 1.75 -0.03 21.99
C GLU A 71 0.66 0.80 22.65
N ASN A 72 0.13 1.80 21.95
CA ASN A 72 -0.97 2.65 22.39
C ASN A 72 -2.36 2.03 22.15
N ASN A 73 -2.46 0.77 21.72
CA ASN A 73 -3.73 0.10 21.39
C ASN A 73 -4.56 0.83 20.33
N GLN A 74 -3.94 1.56 19.44
CA GLN A 74 -4.60 2.27 18.35
C GLN A 74 -4.83 1.35 17.15
N ASN A 75 -5.84 1.70 16.34
CA ASN A 75 -6.04 1.12 15.03
C ASN A 75 -5.51 2.10 13.98
N LEU A 76 -4.84 1.59 12.95
CA LEU A 76 -4.27 2.43 11.91
C LEU A 76 -4.22 1.64 10.59
N ILE A 77 -4.59 2.29 9.49
CA ILE A 77 -4.36 1.80 8.13
C ILE A 77 -3.15 2.55 7.59
N ILE A 78 -2.22 1.84 6.98
CA ILE A 78 -1.07 2.45 6.29
C ILE A 78 -1.06 1.94 4.86
N GLU A 79 -1.01 2.85 3.90
CA GLU A 79 -0.99 2.49 2.50
C GLU A 79 0.15 3.16 1.73
N GLY A 80 0.71 2.44 0.75
CA GLY A 80 1.75 2.97 -0.13
C GLY A 80 2.55 1.89 -0.85
N CYS A 81 3.38 2.32 -1.80
CA CYS A 81 4.30 1.46 -2.55
C CYS A 81 5.58 1.12 -1.76
N TYR A 82 5.86 1.86 -0.69
CA TYR A 82 7.13 1.84 0.05
C TYR A 82 7.16 0.87 1.23
N ILE A 83 6.28 -0.13 1.25
CA ILE A 83 6.29 -1.22 2.23
C ILE A 83 7.13 -2.36 1.64
N PRO A 84 8.32 -2.69 2.20
CA PRO A 84 9.17 -3.74 1.67
C PRO A 84 8.53 -5.12 1.84
N PHE A 85 8.88 -6.08 0.97
CA PHE A 85 8.27 -7.41 1.05
C PHE A 85 8.75 -8.24 2.25
N ASP A 86 9.87 -7.90 2.83
CA ASP A 86 10.40 -8.51 4.05
C ASP A 86 10.01 -7.77 5.34
N TRP A 87 9.02 -6.87 5.26
CA TRP A 87 8.53 -6.03 6.35
C TRP A 87 8.33 -6.76 7.68
N HIS A 88 7.93 -8.02 7.63
CA HIS A 88 7.65 -8.83 8.81
C HIS A 88 8.89 -9.11 9.66
N ASN A 89 10.11 -9.02 9.10
CA ASN A 89 11.36 -9.20 9.83
C ASN A 89 11.64 -8.06 10.82
N ASP A 90 10.97 -6.92 10.69
CA ASP A 90 11.14 -5.76 11.57
C ASP A 90 10.26 -5.82 12.84
N PHE A 91 9.45 -6.88 12.98
CA PHE A 91 8.48 -7.04 14.07
C PHE A 91 8.63 -8.40 14.74
N ASP A 92 8.52 -8.40 16.08
CA ASP A 92 8.38 -9.66 16.82
C ASP A 92 6.95 -10.22 16.71
N ASN A 93 6.77 -11.43 17.26
CA ASN A 93 5.49 -12.14 17.17
C ASN A 93 4.31 -11.40 17.79
N ASP A 94 4.52 -10.56 18.79
CA ASP A 94 3.43 -9.86 19.48
C ASP A 94 2.92 -8.69 18.64
N TYR A 95 3.82 -8.01 17.92
CA TYR A 95 3.42 -7.02 16.91
C TYR A 95 2.75 -7.68 15.71
N LEU A 96 3.34 -8.78 15.18
CA LEU A 96 2.83 -9.47 13.99
C LEU A 96 1.37 -9.94 14.15
N LYS A 97 0.98 -10.42 15.32
CA LYS A 97 -0.42 -10.80 15.63
C LYS A 97 -1.42 -9.64 15.46
N ARG A 98 -0.95 -8.42 15.46
CA ARG A 98 -1.77 -7.20 15.39
C ARG A 98 -1.70 -6.51 14.03
N ILE A 99 -0.93 -7.06 13.08
CA ILE A 99 -0.74 -6.52 11.74
C ILE A 99 -1.43 -7.42 10.73
N LYS A 100 -2.28 -6.86 9.88
CA LYS A 100 -2.77 -7.49 8.65
C LYS A 100 -2.10 -6.81 7.47
N TYR A 101 -1.63 -7.60 6.51
CA TYR A 101 -1.03 -7.11 5.29
C TYR A 101 -1.83 -7.57 4.08
N CYS A 102 -1.95 -6.70 3.09
CA CYS A 102 -2.52 -7.05 1.80
C CYS A 102 -1.84 -6.26 0.68
N CYS A 103 -1.52 -6.95 -0.41
CA CYS A 103 -1.02 -6.32 -1.63
C CYS A 103 -2.11 -6.33 -2.71
N LEU A 104 -2.41 -5.16 -3.28
CA LEU A 104 -3.32 -5.06 -4.42
C LEU A 104 -2.55 -5.29 -5.72
N ILE A 105 -3.04 -6.23 -6.54
CA ILE A 105 -2.36 -6.66 -7.77
C ILE A 105 -3.37 -6.69 -8.91
N MET A 106 -3.14 -5.89 -9.93
CA MET A 106 -3.89 -5.97 -11.18
C MET A 106 -3.30 -7.05 -12.08
N THR A 107 -4.16 -7.90 -12.65
CA THR A 107 -3.70 -8.86 -13.65
C THR A 107 -3.31 -8.15 -14.95
N LYS A 108 -2.44 -8.76 -15.75
CA LYS A 108 -2.10 -8.26 -17.08
C LYS A 108 -3.36 -8.01 -17.91
N LYS A 109 -4.29 -8.97 -17.91
CA LYS A 109 -5.56 -8.86 -18.63
C LYS A 109 -6.38 -7.66 -18.18
N TYR A 110 -6.47 -7.42 -16.85
CA TYR A 110 -7.20 -6.27 -16.33
C TYR A 110 -6.57 -4.96 -16.80
N ILE A 111 -5.24 -4.85 -16.71
CA ILE A 111 -4.52 -3.64 -17.17
C ILE A 111 -4.75 -3.40 -18.67
N GLU A 112 -4.61 -4.44 -19.52
CA GLU A 112 -4.80 -4.32 -20.96
C GLU A 112 -6.22 -3.87 -21.34
N THR A 113 -7.24 -4.35 -20.63
CA THR A 113 -8.64 -4.04 -20.94
C THR A 113 -9.15 -2.74 -20.33
N HIS A 114 -8.54 -2.27 -19.22
CA HIS A 114 -9.01 -1.10 -18.46
C HIS A 114 -7.97 0.03 -18.37
N PHE A 115 -6.95 0.03 -19.24
CA PHE A 115 -5.85 0.99 -19.13
C PHE A 115 -6.34 2.45 -19.18
N GLN A 116 -7.31 2.77 -20.03
CA GLN A 116 -7.88 4.11 -20.11
C GLN A 116 -8.64 4.51 -18.83
N ASP A 117 -9.32 3.57 -18.20
CA ASP A 117 -10.00 3.81 -16.92
C ASP A 117 -8.96 4.01 -15.80
N ILE A 118 -7.88 3.22 -15.79
CA ILE A 118 -6.79 3.38 -14.83
C ILE A 118 -6.19 4.79 -14.93
N LEU A 119 -5.92 5.28 -16.13
CA LEU A 119 -5.44 6.64 -16.36
C LEU A 119 -6.46 7.69 -15.89
N LYS A 120 -7.73 7.52 -16.25
CA LYS A 120 -8.80 8.45 -15.87
C LYS A 120 -8.98 8.58 -14.36
N TYR A 121 -8.82 7.49 -13.62
CA TYR A 121 -8.96 7.47 -12.16
C TYR A 121 -7.65 7.74 -11.41
N ALA A 122 -6.53 7.92 -12.12
CA ALA A 122 -5.23 8.19 -11.52
C ALA A 122 -5.22 9.44 -10.63
N SER A 123 -5.96 10.48 -11.03
CA SER A 123 -5.99 11.80 -10.39
C SER A 123 -7.21 12.04 -9.48
N VAL A 124 -8.05 11.02 -9.25
CA VAL A 124 -9.30 11.21 -8.45
C VAL A 124 -9.02 11.56 -6.98
N ILE A 125 -7.91 11.10 -6.43
CA ILE A 125 -7.55 11.31 -5.02
C ILE A 125 -6.26 12.11 -4.87
N GLU A 126 -5.30 11.93 -5.79
CA GLU A 126 -4.00 12.62 -5.77
C GLU A 126 -3.64 13.08 -7.19
N GLU A 127 -3.20 14.33 -7.34
CA GLU A 127 -2.56 14.79 -8.59
C GLU A 127 -1.24 14.04 -8.77
N ARG A 128 -1.10 13.30 -9.86
CA ARG A 128 0.09 12.51 -10.20
C ARG A 128 0.62 12.91 -11.55
N ASP A 129 1.94 12.84 -11.67
CA ASP A 129 2.63 13.11 -12.93
C ASP A 129 2.38 11.95 -13.91
N GLU A 130 1.46 12.14 -14.87
CA GLU A 130 1.00 11.12 -15.81
C GLU A 130 2.04 10.78 -16.90
N GLU A 131 3.07 11.62 -17.08
CA GLU A 131 4.02 11.52 -18.21
C GLU A 131 4.84 10.23 -18.25
N LYS A 132 4.89 9.44 -17.16
CA LYS A 132 5.72 8.22 -17.08
C LYS A 132 4.92 6.93 -16.96
N LEU A 133 3.58 6.98 -16.93
CA LEU A 133 2.77 5.79 -16.73
C LEU A 133 2.53 5.07 -18.06
N SER A 134 3.27 3.99 -18.31
CA SER A 134 3.02 3.10 -19.43
C SER A 134 2.28 1.82 -19.00
N MET A 135 1.52 1.25 -19.92
CA MET A 135 0.85 -0.05 -19.71
C MET A 135 1.87 -1.14 -19.36
N GLU A 136 3.01 -1.16 -20.06
CA GLU A 136 4.08 -2.14 -19.85
C GLU A 136 4.70 -2.02 -18.45
N TYR A 137 4.93 -0.80 -17.98
CA TYR A 137 5.39 -0.54 -16.63
C TYR A 137 4.41 -1.10 -15.58
N LEU A 138 3.11 -0.81 -15.72
CA LEU A 138 2.10 -1.34 -14.80
C LEU A 138 2.05 -2.87 -14.80
N ILE A 139 2.13 -3.51 -15.96
CA ILE A 139 2.15 -4.97 -16.07
C ILE A 139 3.37 -5.54 -15.36
N THR A 140 4.55 -4.98 -15.62
CA THR A 140 5.81 -5.45 -15.04
C THR A 140 5.81 -5.33 -13.52
N GLU A 141 5.42 -4.17 -12.97
CA GLU A 141 5.39 -3.95 -11.52
C GLU A 141 4.34 -4.83 -10.82
N ASN A 142 3.16 -5.04 -11.41
CA ASN A 142 2.17 -5.93 -10.82
C ASN A 142 2.61 -7.41 -10.86
N GLN A 143 3.29 -7.86 -11.91
CA GLN A 143 3.86 -9.20 -12.00
C GLN A 143 4.99 -9.41 -10.97
N LYS A 144 5.85 -8.41 -10.79
CA LYS A 144 6.89 -8.39 -9.75
C LYS A 144 6.25 -8.52 -8.36
N ASN A 145 5.23 -7.69 -8.06
CA ASN A 145 4.52 -7.73 -6.79
C ASN A 145 3.87 -9.10 -6.54
N LEU A 146 3.24 -9.71 -7.55
CA LEU A 146 2.66 -11.05 -7.44
C LEU A 146 3.73 -12.12 -7.11
N SER A 147 4.85 -12.06 -7.82
CA SER A 147 5.99 -12.95 -7.59
C SER A 147 6.54 -12.81 -6.17
N MET A 148 6.71 -11.58 -5.71
CA MET A 148 7.22 -11.29 -4.36
C MET A 148 6.23 -11.70 -3.27
N CYS A 149 4.92 -11.43 -3.44
CA CYS A 149 3.90 -11.91 -2.50
C CYS A 149 3.91 -13.43 -2.37
N LYS A 150 4.04 -14.16 -3.49
CA LYS A 150 4.16 -15.62 -3.47
C LYS A 150 5.45 -16.09 -2.76
N LYS A 151 6.57 -15.44 -3.03
CA LYS A 151 7.87 -15.76 -2.42
C LYS A 151 7.85 -15.61 -0.90
N TYR A 152 7.22 -14.55 -0.41
CA TYR A 152 7.16 -14.23 1.04
C TYR A 152 5.90 -14.75 1.74
N GLY A 153 4.99 -15.42 1.02
CA GLY A 153 3.75 -15.95 1.60
C GLY A 153 2.75 -14.89 2.02
N HIS A 154 2.78 -13.71 1.38
CA HIS A 154 1.92 -12.59 1.72
C HIS A 154 0.51 -12.72 1.14
N THR A 155 -0.47 -12.20 1.88
CA THR A 155 -1.84 -12.04 1.38
C THR A 155 -1.87 -11.01 0.25
N TYR A 156 -2.56 -11.32 -0.83
CA TYR A 156 -2.79 -10.39 -1.94
C TYR A 156 -4.20 -10.52 -2.51
N ILE A 157 -4.69 -9.46 -3.14
CA ILE A 157 -5.96 -9.43 -3.85
C ILE A 157 -5.68 -9.25 -5.33
N LEU A 158 -6.16 -10.19 -6.16
CA LEU A 158 -6.08 -10.09 -7.61
C LEU A 158 -7.28 -9.32 -8.15
N ILE A 159 -7.01 -8.23 -8.87
CA ILE A 159 -7.99 -7.46 -9.63
C ILE A 159 -7.93 -7.96 -11.07
N ASP A 160 -8.91 -8.78 -11.47
CA ASP A 160 -8.88 -9.51 -12.75
C ASP A 160 -9.99 -9.10 -13.74
N LYS A 161 -11.24 -9.02 -13.28
CA LYS A 161 -12.39 -8.66 -14.15
C LYS A 161 -12.94 -7.29 -13.82
N ASP A 162 -13.29 -7.10 -12.56
CA ASP A 162 -13.88 -5.89 -12.03
C ASP A 162 -13.05 -5.37 -10.86
N TYR A 163 -13.05 -4.05 -10.64
CA TYR A 163 -12.47 -3.47 -9.44
C TYR A 163 -13.43 -3.67 -8.26
N SER A 164 -13.50 -4.89 -7.77
CA SER A 164 -14.30 -5.24 -6.60
C SER A 164 -13.41 -5.84 -5.53
N ILE A 165 -13.28 -5.15 -4.39
CA ILE A 165 -12.48 -5.60 -3.26
C ILE A 165 -13.43 -5.86 -2.10
N ASP A 166 -13.45 -7.10 -1.62
CA ASP A 166 -14.15 -7.47 -0.40
C ASP A 166 -13.37 -6.91 0.81
N ILE A 167 -13.95 -5.88 1.44
CA ILE A 167 -13.35 -5.24 2.61
C ILE A 167 -13.51 -6.06 3.90
N ASP A 168 -14.41 -7.05 3.92
CA ASP A 168 -14.65 -7.87 5.11
C ASP A 168 -13.49 -8.82 5.43
N ILE A 169 -12.55 -9.05 4.49
CA ILE A 169 -11.29 -9.78 4.77
C ILE A 169 -10.44 -9.10 5.85
N PHE A 170 -10.63 -7.79 6.07
CA PHE A 170 -9.93 -7.03 7.10
C PHE A 170 -10.68 -7.01 8.43
N LYS A 171 -11.87 -7.63 8.51
CA LYS A 171 -12.64 -7.68 9.73
C LYS A 171 -11.81 -8.29 10.87
N ARG A 172 -11.91 -7.69 12.06
CA ARG A 172 -11.28 -8.22 13.27
C ARG A 172 -11.95 -9.57 13.58
N GLU A 173 -11.20 -10.65 13.55
CA GLU A 173 -11.67 -11.88 14.16
C GLU A 173 -11.83 -11.60 15.66
N ASN A 174 -13.03 -11.81 16.19
CA ASN A 174 -13.25 -11.71 17.62
C ASN A 174 -12.38 -12.81 18.26
N LEU A 175 -11.22 -12.43 18.79
CA LEU A 175 -10.47 -13.28 19.71
C LEU A 175 -11.40 -13.50 20.92
N LYS A 176 -11.98 -14.70 20.97
CA LYS A 176 -12.73 -15.19 22.14
C LYS A 176 -11.76 -15.51 23.26
#